data_2c67ea5940c31769b86d711a027e321a
#
_entry.id   2c67ea5940c31769b86d711a027e321a
#
_cell.length_a   1.000
_cell.length_b   1.000
_cell.length_c   1.000
_cell.angle_alpha   90.00
_cell.angle_beta   90.00
_cell.angle_gamma   90.00
#
_symmetry.space_group_name_H-M   'P 1'
#
loop_
_entity.id
_entity.type
_entity.pdbx_description
1 polymer ?
#
loop_
_entity_poly.entity_id
_entity_poly.type
_entity_poly.pdbx_seq_one_letter_code
_entity_poly.pdbx_strand_id
1 'polypeptide(L)'
;MQTKRLVFKTIDLDTHASVCVAFRRDSYRCSFGEDGFFKEAGPNGEHYIERLQLRIAKFPDGYVHAWHGNKIVGQMEMQILDEPQRGYVNLFYLVEEMRGTGVSGELQDYAMDFMRRHGTQIAQLSVSPTNARALAFYRKHDWRDLGLRPGRDNVNLMECDVPTNVGNNKL
;
A
#
# COMPACT_ATOMS: atom_id res chain seq x y z
N MET A 1 11.88 -15.53 16.90
CA MET A 1 11.51 -14.10 16.63
C MET A 1 12.15 -13.68 15.31
N GLN A 2 11.34 -13.31 14.36
CA GLN A 2 11.87 -12.74 13.10
C GLN A 2 12.25 -11.28 13.39
N THR A 3 13.52 -10.93 13.19
CA THR A 3 13.99 -9.55 13.32
C THR A 3 13.40 -8.73 12.19
N LYS A 4 12.73 -7.63 12.51
CA LYS A 4 12.23 -6.68 11.50
C LYS A 4 13.41 -6.10 10.74
N ARG A 5 13.33 -6.13 9.42
CA ARG A 5 14.39 -5.65 8.51
C ARG A 5 14.08 -4.27 7.92
N LEU A 6 12.81 -3.88 7.90
CA LEU A 6 12.35 -2.62 7.31
C LEU A 6 12.06 -1.57 8.38
N VAL A 7 12.39 -0.34 8.05
CA VAL A 7 12.00 0.85 8.82
C VAL A 7 11.08 1.69 7.96
N PHE A 8 9.94 2.09 8.51
CA PHE A 8 8.95 2.91 7.81
C PHE A 8 9.06 4.37 8.25
N LYS A 9 9.16 5.27 7.28
CA LYS A 9 9.25 6.72 7.52
C LYS A 9 8.29 7.43 6.59
N THR A 10 7.65 8.49 7.08
CA THR A 10 6.81 9.37 6.25
C THR A 10 7.57 9.79 5.00
N ILE A 11 6.89 9.78 3.86
CA ILE A 11 7.47 10.19 2.58
C ILE A 11 7.88 11.66 2.66
N ASP A 12 9.14 11.92 2.32
CA ASP A 12 9.70 13.24 2.16
C ASP A 12 9.68 13.63 0.67
N LEU A 13 8.68 14.40 0.25
CA LEU A 13 8.52 14.79 -1.15
C LEU A 13 9.58 15.81 -1.61
N ASP A 14 10.17 16.58 -0.71
CA ASP A 14 11.22 17.52 -1.08
C ASP A 14 12.48 16.80 -1.60
N THR A 15 12.73 15.62 -1.05
CA THR A 15 13.90 14.80 -1.40
C THR A 15 13.56 13.62 -2.33
N HIS A 16 12.40 13.00 -2.19
CA HIS A 16 12.11 11.68 -2.79
C HIS A 16 10.89 11.65 -3.73
N ALA A 17 10.43 12.78 -4.25
CA ALA A 17 9.30 12.81 -5.20
C ALA A 17 9.54 11.92 -6.42
N SER A 18 10.76 11.92 -6.97
CA SER A 18 11.12 11.08 -8.12
C SER A 18 11.05 9.58 -7.81
N VAL A 19 11.37 9.18 -6.59
CA VAL A 19 11.23 7.78 -6.12
C VAL A 19 9.76 7.38 -6.12
N CYS A 20 8.87 8.25 -5.62
CA CYS A 20 7.43 8.01 -5.61
C CYS A 20 6.89 7.80 -7.03
N VAL A 21 7.27 8.64 -7.97
CA VAL A 21 6.86 8.53 -9.39
C VAL A 21 7.36 7.23 -9.99
N ALA A 22 8.63 6.87 -9.78
CA ALA A 22 9.22 5.65 -10.30
C ALA A 22 8.51 4.40 -9.75
N PHE A 23 8.25 4.35 -8.45
CA PHE A 23 7.57 3.23 -7.81
C PHE A 23 6.12 3.08 -8.27
N ARG A 24 5.41 4.21 -8.36
CA ARG A 24 4.01 4.19 -8.81
C ARG A 24 3.88 3.76 -10.26
N ARG A 25 4.78 4.22 -11.11
CA ARG A 25 4.87 3.80 -12.52
C ARG A 25 5.13 2.29 -12.66
N ASP A 26 6.08 1.76 -11.90
CA ASP A 26 6.40 0.33 -11.91
C ASP A 26 5.22 -0.51 -11.39
N SER A 27 4.56 -0.06 -10.33
CA SER A 27 3.33 -0.69 -9.83
C SER A 27 2.23 -0.73 -10.89
N TYR A 28 2.05 0.34 -11.65
CA TYR A 28 1.08 0.40 -12.74
C TYR A 28 1.41 -0.63 -13.83
N ARG A 29 2.67 -0.72 -14.23
CA ARG A 29 3.13 -1.73 -15.21
C ARG A 29 2.91 -3.16 -14.71
N CYS A 30 3.22 -3.44 -13.47
CA CYS A 30 2.97 -4.76 -12.86
C CYS A 30 1.48 -5.13 -12.86
N SER A 31 0.60 -4.14 -12.70
CA SER A 31 -0.85 -4.34 -12.65
C SER A 31 -1.50 -4.48 -14.02
N PHE A 32 -1.06 -3.69 -14.99
CA PHE A 32 -1.76 -3.53 -16.28
C PHE A 32 -0.91 -3.91 -17.49
N GLY A 33 0.37 -4.21 -17.30
CA GLY A 33 1.29 -4.63 -18.36
C GLY A 33 1.63 -3.56 -19.39
N GLU A 34 1.23 -2.29 -19.15
CA GLU A 34 1.44 -1.16 -20.06
C GLU A 34 1.89 0.08 -19.29
N ASP A 35 2.41 1.07 -20.03
CA ASP A 35 2.93 2.32 -19.48
C ASP A 35 1.92 3.45 -19.62
N GLY A 36 0.77 3.31 -18.96
CA GLY A 36 -0.32 4.31 -18.96
C GLY A 36 -0.34 5.27 -17.78
N PHE A 37 0.61 5.13 -16.86
CA PHE A 37 0.65 5.91 -15.61
C PHE A 37 0.59 7.42 -15.84
N PHE A 38 1.36 7.94 -16.79
CA PHE A 38 1.45 9.39 -17.04
C PHE A 38 0.21 10.00 -17.69
N LYS A 39 -0.73 9.21 -18.20
CA LYS A 39 -2.00 9.72 -18.73
C LYS A 39 -2.85 10.39 -17.65
N GLU A 40 -2.87 9.81 -16.44
CA GLU A 40 -3.62 10.34 -15.30
C GLU A 40 -2.74 11.19 -14.37
N ALA A 41 -1.46 10.82 -14.23
CA ALA A 41 -0.53 11.44 -13.30
C ALA A 41 0.09 12.75 -13.81
N GLY A 42 -0.10 13.08 -15.08
CA GLY A 42 0.57 14.18 -15.78
C GLY A 42 1.91 13.76 -16.39
N PRO A 43 2.47 14.53 -17.37
CA PRO A 43 3.65 14.14 -18.13
C PRO A 43 4.89 13.81 -17.31
N ASN A 44 5.02 14.44 -16.13
CA ASN A 44 6.12 14.22 -15.18
C ASN A 44 5.64 13.62 -13.85
N GLY A 45 4.38 13.18 -13.77
CA GLY A 45 3.78 12.69 -12.54
C GLY A 45 3.31 13.80 -11.57
N GLU A 46 3.26 15.05 -12.01
CA GLU A 46 2.95 16.22 -11.18
C GLU A 46 1.58 16.14 -10.51
N HIS A 47 0.55 15.67 -11.19
CA HIS A 47 -0.80 15.52 -10.62
C HIS A 47 -0.82 14.46 -9.51
N TYR A 48 -0.04 13.39 -9.68
CA TYR A 48 0.12 12.38 -8.64
C TYR A 48 0.83 12.95 -7.41
N ILE A 49 1.89 13.71 -7.60
CA ILE A 49 2.66 14.34 -6.48
C ILE A 49 1.79 15.36 -5.73
N GLU A 50 1.01 16.18 -6.43
CA GLU A 50 0.07 17.11 -5.79
C GLU A 50 -0.94 16.39 -4.90
N ARG A 51 -1.54 15.31 -5.39
CA ARG A 51 -2.44 14.46 -4.60
C ARG A 51 -1.74 13.84 -3.39
N LEU A 52 -0.53 13.34 -3.61
CA LEU A 52 0.27 12.70 -2.58
C LEU A 52 0.61 13.68 -1.45
N GLN A 53 0.94 14.92 -1.79
CA GLN A 53 1.21 15.98 -0.83
C GLN A 53 0.02 16.24 0.12
N LEU A 54 -1.19 16.32 -0.42
CA LEU A 54 -2.41 16.50 0.38
C LEU A 54 -2.68 15.31 1.30
N ARG A 55 -2.45 14.10 0.80
CA ARG A 55 -2.66 12.86 1.55
C ARG A 55 -1.64 12.65 2.64
N ILE A 56 -0.37 12.97 2.40
CA ILE A 56 0.68 12.94 3.43
C ILE A 56 0.34 13.91 4.57
N ALA A 57 -0.15 15.10 4.26
CA ALA A 57 -0.55 16.07 5.27
C ALA A 57 -1.68 15.52 6.17
N LYS A 58 -2.61 14.75 5.61
CA LYS A 58 -3.74 14.16 6.33
C LYS A 58 -3.36 12.89 7.09
N PHE A 59 -2.55 12.02 6.50
CA PHE A 59 -2.15 10.71 7.04
C PHE A 59 -0.63 10.50 6.92
N PRO A 60 0.18 11.21 7.70
CA PRO A 60 1.64 11.11 7.59
C PRO A 60 2.18 9.70 7.89
N ASP A 61 1.49 8.95 8.73
CA ASP A 61 1.81 7.56 9.05
C ASP A 61 1.24 6.54 8.04
N GLY A 62 0.38 6.98 7.13
CA GLY A 62 -0.20 6.15 6.05
C GLY A 62 0.55 6.24 4.72
N TYR A 63 1.32 7.28 4.52
CA TYR A 63 2.08 7.53 3.28
C TYR A 63 3.56 7.49 3.59
N VAL A 64 4.15 6.30 3.46
CA VAL A 64 5.48 6.00 3.99
C VAL A 64 6.37 5.33 2.96
N HIS A 65 7.67 5.56 3.07
CA HIS A 65 8.70 4.74 2.47
C HIS A 65 9.17 3.65 3.43
N ALA A 66 9.40 2.45 2.88
CA ALA A 66 10.05 1.35 3.58
C ALA A 66 11.55 1.40 3.28
N TRP A 67 12.34 1.47 4.32
CA TRP A 67 13.80 1.54 4.24
C TRP A 67 14.43 0.22 4.70
N HIS A 68 15.37 -0.25 3.93
CA HIS A 68 16.29 -1.32 4.32
C HIS A 68 17.69 -0.73 4.43
N GLY A 69 18.16 -0.55 5.66
CA GLY A 69 19.37 0.26 5.90
C GLY A 69 19.18 1.70 5.41
N ASN A 70 20.04 2.16 4.52
CA ASN A 70 20.02 3.50 3.95
C ASN A 70 19.32 3.57 2.57
N LYS A 71 18.66 2.49 2.14
CA LYS A 71 18.03 2.39 0.82
C LYS A 71 16.51 2.32 0.95
N ILE A 72 15.80 3.10 0.13
CA ILE A 72 14.34 3.01 -0.03
C ILE A 72 14.04 1.79 -0.90
N VAL A 73 13.31 0.82 -0.35
CA VAL A 73 13.00 -0.44 -1.02
C VAL A 73 11.51 -0.67 -1.22
N GLY A 74 10.66 0.18 -0.69
CA GLY A 74 9.21 0.06 -0.84
C GLY A 74 8.48 1.35 -0.53
N GLN A 75 7.18 1.35 -0.84
CA GLN A 75 6.28 2.48 -0.58
C GLN A 75 4.89 1.96 -0.25
N MET A 76 4.26 2.57 0.73
CA MET A 76 2.88 2.31 1.09
C MET A 76 2.09 3.61 1.08
N GLU A 77 0.87 3.51 0.59
CA GLU A 77 -0.08 4.63 0.55
C GLU A 77 -1.41 4.15 1.12
N MET A 78 -1.77 4.66 2.27
CA MET A 78 -2.95 4.24 3.00
C MET A 78 -3.71 5.43 3.57
N GLN A 79 -5.03 5.33 3.56
CA GLN A 79 -5.93 6.34 4.09
C GLN A 79 -7.12 5.71 4.80
N ILE A 80 -7.86 6.52 5.51
CA ILE A 80 -9.14 6.13 6.11
C ILE A 80 -10.25 6.84 5.34
N LEU A 81 -11.23 6.08 4.90
CA LEU A 81 -12.45 6.57 4.26
C LEU A 81 -13.57 6.65 5.31
N ASP A 82 -14.37 7.70 5.27
CA ASP A 82 -15.29 8.02 6.37
C ASP A 82 -16.66 7.36 6.25
N GLU A 83 -17.17 7.08 5.03
CA GLU A 83 -18.53 6.57 4.87
C GLU A 83 -18.65 5.42 3.85
N PRO A 84 -18.80 4.18 4.33
CA PRO A 84 -18.61 3.74 5.72
C PRO A 84 -17.14 3.83 6.12
N GLN A 85 -16.88 3.95 7.42
CA GLN A 85 -15.50 4.01 7.91
C GLN A 85 -14.76 2.70 7.59
N ARG A 86 -13.69 2.81 6.84
CA ARG A 86 -12.81 1.70 6.48
C ARG A 86 -11.43 2.21 6.10
N GLY A 87 -10.42 1.38 6.29
CA GLY A 87 -9.11 1.64 5.74
C GLY A 87 -9.08 1.36 4.24
N TYR A 88 -8.25 2.11 3.51
CA TYR A 88 -8.03 1.86 2.10
C TYR A 88 -6.55 1.92 1.77
N VAL A 89 -6.04 0.88 1.12
CA VAL A 89 -4.66 0.82 0.65
C VAL A 89 -4.61 1.17 -0.83
N ASN A 90 -4.02 2.32 -1.14
CA ASN A 90 -3.81 2.77 -2.50
C ASN A 90 -2.58 2.14 -3.16
N LEU A 91 -1.59 1.77 -2.35
CA LEU A 91 -0.35 1.17 -2.83
C LEU A 91 0.32 0.29 -1.76
N PHE A 92 0.64 -0.95 -2.16
CA PHE A 92 1.68 -1.79 -1.58
C PHE A 92 2.76 -1.96 -2.64
N TYR A 93 3.95 -1.45 -2.42
CA TYR A 93 5.04 -1.58 -3.37
C TYR A 93 6.34 -2.01 -2.71
N LEU A 94 7.00 -2.95 -3.34
CA LEU A 94 8.32 -3.43 -2.95
C LEU A 94 9.16 -3.56 -4.23
N VAL A 95 10.39 -3.07 -4.21
CA VAL A 95 11.30 -3.21 -5.36
C VAL A 95 11.55 -4.69 -5.68
N GLU A 96 11.82 -4.99 -6.94
CA GLU A 96 11.91 -6.35 -7.45
C GLU A 96 12.91 -7.21 -6.67
N GLU A 97 14.08 -6.68 -6.37
CA GLU A 97 15.14 -7.40 -5.64
C GLU A 97 14.77 -7.79 -4.20
N MET A 98 13.78 -7.14 -3.60
CA MET A 98 13.29 -7.45 -2.25
C MET A 98 12.09 -8.41 -2.25
N ARG A 99 11.50 -8.65 -3.40
CA ARG A 99 10.36 -9.57 -3.53
C ARG A 99 10.82 -11.01 -3.33
N GLY A 100 10.03 -11.79 -2.60
CA GLY A 100 10.38 -13.19 -2.28
C GLY A 100 11.46 -13.36 -1.22
N THR A 101 11.93 -12.29 -0.60
CA THR A 101 12.96 -12.36 0.47
C THR A 101 12.37 -12.50 1.87
N GLY A 102 11.03 -12.52 2.01
CA GLY A 102 10.33 -12.63 3.29
C GLY A 102 10.02 -11.29 3.96
N VAL A 103 10.44 -10.14 3.41
CA VAL A 103 10.14 -8.81 4.00
C VAL A 103 8.75 -8.30 3.69
N SER A 104 8.08 -8.85 2.69
CA SER A 104 6.73 -8.41 2.28
C SER A 104 5.70 -8.50 3.40
N GLY A 105 5.83 -9.46 4.32
CA GLY A 105 4.98 -9.56 5.50
C GLY A 105 5.08 -8.35 6.43
N GLU A 106 6.22 -7.67 6.46
CA GLU A 106 6.39 -6.44 7.26
C GLU A 106 5.56 -5.28 6.70
N LEU A 107 5.32 -5.22 5.38
CA LEU A 107 4.39 -4.28 4.78
C LEU A 107 2.95 -4.54 5.25
N GLN A 108 2.54 -5.79 5.26
CA GLN A 108 1.21 -6.19 5.75
C GLN A 108 1.04 -5.84 7.23
N ASP A 109 2.03 -6.13 8.06
CA ASP A 109 2.00 -5.82 9.49
C ASP A 109 1.89 -4.31 9.73
N TYR A 110 2.66 -3.51 9.00
CA TYR A 110 2.58 -2.06 9.07
C TYR A 110 1.21 -1.53 8.67
N ALA A 111 0.61 -2.07 7.61
CA ALA A 111 -0.73 -1.69 7.17
C ALA A 111 -1.77 -1.99 8.25
N MET A 112 -1.73 -3.17 8.85
CA MET A 112 -2.68 -3.55 9.90
C MET A 112 -2.50 -2.69 11.16
N ASP A 113 -1.27 -2.35 11.52
CA ASP A 113 -0.98 -1.43 12.63
C ASP A 113 -1.53 -0.03 12.35
N PHE A 114 -1.36 0.50 11.14
CA PHE A 114 -1.94 1.77 10.73
C PHE A 114 -3.47 1.75 10.85
N MET A 115 -4.13 0.75 10.29
CA MET A 115 -5.59 0.63 10.34
C MET A 115 -6.10 0.55 11.78
N ARG A 116 -5.40 -0.21 12.63
CA ARG A 116 -5.75 -0.36 14.05
C ARG A 116 -5.60 0.95 14.82
N ARG A 117 -4.50 1.68 14.60
CA ARG A 117 -4.26 2.99 15.25
C ARG A 117 -5.34 4.02 14.88
N HIS A 118 -5.88 3.93 13.68
CA HIS A 118 -6.98 4.79 13.21
C HIS A 118 -8.37 4.24 13.51
N GLY A 119 -8.49 3.14 14.24
CA GLY A 119 -9.76 2.60 14.71
C GLY A 119 -10.64 1.93 13.66
N THR A 120 -10.08 1.54 12.51
CA THR A 120 -10.83 0.82 11.48
C THR A 120 -10.81 -0.68 11.72
N GLN A 121 -11.93 -1.34 11.42
CA GLN A 121 -12.09 -2.79 11.57
C GLN A 121 -11.92 -3.55 10.27
N ILE A 122 -12.01 -2.84 9.15
CA ILE A 122 -11.94 -3.39 7.79
C ILE A 122 -11.01 -2.53 6.96
N ALA A 123 -10.16 -3.18 6.18
CA ALA A 123 -9.33 -2.57 5.15
C ALA A 123 -9.72 -3.08 3.77
N GLN A 124 -9.67 -2.22 2.78
CA GLN A 124 -9.94 -2.52 1.37
C GLN A 124 -8.81 -2.07 0.47
N LEU A 125 -8.69 -2.72 -0.67
CA LEU A 125 -7.81 -2.31 -1.77
C LEU A 125 -8.41 -2.74 -3.12
N SER A 126 -7.88 -2.17 -4.19
CA SER A 126 -8.17 -2.63 -5.55
C SER A 126 -6.92 -3.27 -6.15
N VAL A 127 -7.11 -4.38 -6.87
CA VAL A 127 -6.04 -5.15 -7.50
C VAL A 127 -6.45 -5.58 -8.89
N SER A 128 -5.54 -5.49 -9.86
CA SER A 128 -5.76 -6.09 -11.18
C SER A 128 -5.84 -7.61 -11.05
N PRO A 129 -6.89 -8.26 -11.62
CA PRO A 129 -7.00 -9.71 -11.57
C PRO A 129 -5.91 -10.43 -12.38
N THR A 130 -5.17 -9.72 -13.20
CA THR A 130 -4.01 -10.24 -13.97
C THR A 130 -2.70 -10.16 -13.19
N ASN A 131 -2.66 -9.47 -12.06
CA ASN A 131 -1.46 -9.39 -11.22
C ASN A 131 -1.39 -10.59 -10.26
N ALA A 132 -0.94 -11.73 -10.78
CA ALA A 132 -0.93 -13.00 -10.06
C ALA A 132 -0.09 -12.96 -8.77
N ARG A 133 1.03 -12.22 -8.78
CA ARG A 133 1.90 -12.07 -7.61
C ARG A 133 1.22 -11.29 -6.50
N ALA A 134 0.59 -10.17 -6.83
CA ALA A 134 -0.16 -9.37 -5.85
C ALA A 134 -1.32 -10.18 -5.25
N LEU A 135 -2.08 -10.88 -6.08
CA LEU A 135 -3.17 -11.75 -5.61
C LEU A 135 -2.67 -12.84 -4.66
N ALA A 136 -1.54 -13.49 -4.98
CA ALA A 136 -0.95 -14.50 -4.11
C ALA A 136 -0.53 -13.92 -2.75
N PHE A 137 0.09 -12.73 -2.74
CA PHE A 137 0.45 -12.01 -1.52
C PHE A 137 -0.79 -11.69 -0.68
N TYR A 138 -1.82 -11.12 -1.29
CA TYR A 138 -3.04 -10.76 -0.56
C TYR A 138 -3.76 -11.97 0.00
N ARG A 139 -3.91 -13.05 -0.75
CA ARG A 139 -4.52 -14.30 -0.28
C ARG A 139 -3.74 -14.92 0.88
N LYS A 140 -2.40 -14.88 0.82
CA LYS A 140 -1.54 -15.34 1.91
C LYS A 140 -1.78 -14.57 3.21
N HIS A 141 -2.18 -13.32 3.13
CA HIS A 141 -2.44 -12.44 4.27
C HIS A 141 -3.94 -12.24 4.55
N ASP A 142 -4.76 -13.20 4.17
CA ASP A 142 -6.20 -13.28 4.49
C ASP A 142 -7.06 -12.17 3.86
N TRP A 143 -6.59 -11.55 2.79
CA TRP A 143 -7.44 -10.68 1.98
C TRP A 143 -8.41 -11.52 1.15
N ARG A 144 -9.70 -11.16 1.22
CA ARG A 144 -10.79 -11.81 0.48
C ARG A 144 -11.03 -11.07 -0.84
N ASP A 145 -11.10 -11.82 -1.93
CA ASP A 145 -11.45 -11.28 -3.25
C ASP A 145 -12.99 -11.19 -3.37
N LEU A 146 -13.51 -9.97 -3.52
CA LEU A 146 -14.94 -9.71 -3.66
C LEU A 146 -15.40 -9.61 -5.12
N GLY A 147 -14.51 -9.90 -6.08
CA GLY A 147 -14.79 -9.77 -7.51
C GLY A 147 -14.58 -8.35 -8.03
N LEU A 148 -15.09 -8.07 -9.22
CA LEU A 148 -14.93 -6.76 -9.85
C LEU A 148 -15.43 -5.63 -8.94
N ARG A 149 -14.61 -4.59 -8.81
CA ARG A 149 -14.99 -3.40 -8.07
C ARG A 149 -16.13 -2.67 -8.78
N PRO A 150 -17.24 -2.32 -8.08
CA PRO A 150 -18.31 -1.52 -8.67
C PRO A 150 -17.80 -0.22 -9.31
N GLY A 151 -18.21 0.03 -10.57
CA GLY A 151 -17.78 1.18 -11.34
C GLY A 151 -16.39 1.08 -11.98
N ARG A 152 -15.74 -0.08 -11.85
CA ARG A 152 -14.46 -0.39 -12.50
C ARG A 152 -14.56 -1.76 -13.20
N ASP A 153 -13.99 -1.86 -14.39
CA ASP A 153 -14.00 -3.09 -15.19
C ASP A 153 -12.65 -3.84 -15.23
N ASN A 154 -11.63 -3.24 -14.65
CA ASN A 154 -10.24 -3.73 -14.73
C ASN A 154 -9.59 -4.07 -13.38
N VAL A 155 -10.29 -3.90 -12.28
CA VAL A 155 -9.78 -4.21 -10.94
C VAL A 155 -10.83 -4.92 -10.09
N ASN A 156 -10.36 -5.85 -9.26
CA ASN A 156 -11.15 -6.46 -8.20
C ASN A 156 -11.01 -5.66 -6.90
N LEU A 157 -12.07 -5.67 -6.11
CA LEU A 157 -12.06 -5.19 -4.74
C LEU A 157 -11.65 -6.33 -3.82
N MET A 158 -10.70 -6.09 -2.94
CA MET A 158 -10.33 -7.03 -1.88
C MET A 158 -10.54 -6.40 -0.51
N GLU A 159 -10.82 -7.24 0.47
CA GLU A 159 -11.13 -6.84 1.83
C GLU A 159 -10.42 -7.72 2.85
N CYS A 160 -9.95 -7.10 3.92
CA CYS A 160 -9.27 -7.78 5.02
C CYS A 160 -9.81 -7.27 6.35
N ASP A 161 -10.03 -8.19 7.30
CA ASP A 161 -10.33 -7.82 8.68
C ASP A 161 -9.06 -7.29 9.35
N VAL A 162 -9.20 -6.18 10.07
CA VAL A 162 -8.11 -5.62 10.86
C VAL A 162 -8.05 -6.36 12.20
N PRO A 163 -6.94 -7.03 12.54
CA PRO A 163 -6.85 -7.75 13.81
C PRO A 163 -7.01 -6.81 15.00
N THR A 164 -7.89 -7.16 15.91
CA THR A 164 -7.97 -6.47 17.20
C THR A 164 -6.79 -6.89 18.07
N ASN A 165 -6.20 -5.94 18.82
CA ASN A 165 -5.33 -6.32 19.93
C ASN A 165 -6.20 -7.04 20.97
N VAL A 166 -6.21 -8.37 20.94
CA VAL A 166 -6.62 -9.13 22.09
C VAL A 166 -5.53 -8.88 23.11
N GLY A 167 -5.77 -7.98 24.06
CA GLY A 167 -4.88 -7.73 25.13
C GLY A 167 -4.53 -9.07 25.78
N ASN A 168 -3.24 -9.33 25.92
CA ASN A 168 -2.77 -10.35 26.83
C ASN A 168 -3.13 -9.93 28.26
N ASN A 169 -4.40 -10.09 28.61
CA ASN A 169 -4.78 -10.22 29.99
C ASN A 169 -4.46 -11.65 30.40
N LYS A 170 -3.19 -11.94 30.60
CA LYS A 170 -2.80 -12.96 31.56
C LYS A 170 -2.60 -12.27 32.90
N LEU A 171 -3.66 -12.38 33.71
CA LEU A 171 -3.54 -12.31 35.12
C LEU A 171 -2.57 -13.42 35.63
#